data_d12ccefa07fd345de5183071eedea451
#
_entry.id   d12ccefa07fd345de5183071eedea451
#
_cell.length_a   1.000
_cell.length_b   1.000
_cell.length_c   1.000
_cell.angle_alpha   90.00
_cell.angle_beta   90.00
_cell.angle_gamma   90.00
#
_symmetry.space_group_name_H-M   'P 1'
#
loop_
_entity.id
_entity.type
_entity.pdbx_description
1 polymer ?
#
loop_
_entity_poly.entity_id
_entity_poly.type
_entity_poly.pdbx_seq_one_letter_code
_entity_poly.pdbx_strand_id
1 'polypeptide(L)'
;ESGLLALRTALGVFANLRPAKAWSGLEDAGPLKASVLAGTDLVVVRELLGGLYYGQPRAWDKAAGESHNTMRYSRAEVTRVARVAFTLAQQRRKRVVSVDKANVLETSQLWRAVVNEVAREYPDVQLTHEYVDACAMKLAYAPASFDVVLTENLFGDIRSEEHTSEL
;
A
#
# COMPACT_ATOMS: atom_id res chain seq x y z
N GLU A 1 -16.23 9.21 -8.45
CA GLU A 1 -15.63 8.29 -7.45
C GLU A 1 -16.59 7.22 -6.95
N SER A 2 -17.87 7.53 -6.65
CA SER A 2 -18.85 6.56 -6.15
C SER A 2 -19.08 5.37 -7.10
N GLY A 3 -19.07 5.60 -8.41
CA GLY A 3 -19.23 4.56 -9.43
C GLY A 3 -18.04 3.59 -9.49
N LEU A 4 -16.81 4.09 -9.34
CA LEU A 4 -15.62 3.26 -9.33
C LEU A 4 -15.56 2.36 -8.08
N LEU A 5 -15.93 2.89 -6.90
CA LEU A 5 -15.98 2.12 -5.66
C LEU A 5 -17.04 1.00 -5.74
N ALA A 6 -18.23 1.31 -6.30
CA ALA A 6 -19.28 0.31 -6.53
C ALA A 6 -18.81 -0.80 -7.50
N LEU A 7 -18.11 -0.44 -8.57
CA LEU A 7 -17.54 -1.40 -9.52
C LEU A 7 -16.49 -2.31 -8.87
N ARG A 8 -15.58 -1.76 -8.08
CA ARG A 8 -14.56 -2.56 -7.32
C ARG A 8 -15.24 -3.58 -6.42
N THR A 9 -16.30 -3.17 -5.72
CA THR A 9 -17.08 -4.06 -4.85
C THR A 9 -17.78 -5.15 -5.65
N ALA A 10 -18.45 -4.79 -6.74
CA ALA A 10 -19.19 -5.74 -7.58
C ALA A 10 -18.29 -6.80 -8.22
N LEU A 11 -17.08 -6.41 -8.60
CA LEU A 11 -16.08 -7.32 -9.18
C LEU A 11 -15.24 -8.07 -8.13
N GLY A 12 -15.37 -7.72 -6.85
CA GLY A 12 -14.56 -8.32 -5.77
C GLY A 12 -13.05 -8.07 -5.90
N VAL A 13 -12.63 -6.97 -6.55
CA VAL A 13 -11.21 -6.65 -6.77
C VAL A 13 -10.63 -6.09 -5.49
N PHE A 14 -9.88 -6.89 -4.77
CA PHE A 14 -9.38 -6.55 -3.42
C PHE A 14 -7.91 -6.12 -3.37
N ALA A 15 -7.14 -6.35 -4.44
CA ALA A 15 -5.73 -5.98 -4.52
C ALA A 15 -5.46 -5.20 -5.81
N ASN A 16 -4.75 -4.08 -5.68
CA ASN A 16 -4.25 -3.30 -6.81
C ASN A 16 -2.73 -3.43 -6.85
N LEU A 17 -2.21 -3.84 -8.00
CA LEU A 17 -0.77 -3.97 -8.24
C LEU A 17 -0.29 -2.76 -9.04
N ARG A 18 0.61 -1.98 -8.47
CA ARG A 18 1.18 -0.78 -9.09
C ARG A 18 2.69 -0.94 -9.22
N PRO A 19 3.19 -1.41 -10.37
CA PRO A 19 4.62 -1.49 -10.64
C PRO A 19 5.21 -0.10 -10.87
N ALA A 20 6.40 0.13 -10.32
CA ALA A 20 7.22 1.30 -10.58
C ALA A 20 8.64 0.86 -10.89
N LYS A 21 9.11 1.19 -12.11
CA LYS A 21 10.42 0.78 -12.60
C LYS A 21 11.11 1.96 -13.28
N ALA A 22 12.38 2.17 -12.97
CA ALA A 22 13.21 3.08 -13.73
C ALA A 22 13.64 2.41 -15.05
N TRP A 23 13.34 3.06 -16.16
CA TRP A 23 13.71 2.60 -17.50
C TRP A 23 14.97 3.32 -17.97
N SER A 24 15.92 2.57 -18.53
CA SER A 24 17.11 3.15 -19.13
C SER A 24 16.74 4.10 -20.27
N GLY A 25 17.32 5.30 -20.24
CA GLY A 25 17.04 6.37 -21.21
C GLY A 25 15.87 7.30 -20.83
N LEU A 26 15.19 7.06 -19.71
CA LEU A 26 14.13 7.93 -19.17
C LEU A 26 14.48 8.53 -17.81
N GLU A 27 15.73 8.44 -17.40
CA GLU A 27 16.19 8.86 -16.05
C GLU A 27 15.98 10.36 -15.82
N ASP A 28 16.02 11.16 -16.85
CA ASP A 28 15.85 12.62 -16.78
C ASP A 28 14.39 13.09 -17.02
N ALA A 29 13.47 12.16 -17.23
CA ALA A 29 12.06 12.49 -17.47
C ALA A 29 11.27 12.92 -16.22
N GLY A 30 11.84 12.74 -15.02
CA GLY A 30 11.19 13.02 -13.76
C GLY A 30 11.99 13.99 -12.86
N PRO A 31 11.41 14.39 -11.72
CA PRO A 31 12.04 15.34 -10.79
C PRO A 31 13.18 14.71 -9.96
N LEU A 32 13.29 13.38 -9.93
CA LEU A 32 14.30 12.68 -9.15
C LEU A 32 15.59 12.52 -9.95
N LYS A 33 16.73 12.65 -9.27
CA LYS A 33 18.04 12.44 -9.89
C LYS A 33 18.18 11.01 -10.40
N ALA A 34 18.80 10.84 -11.57
CA ALA A 34 19.09 9.53 -12.17
C ALA A 34 19.80 8.57 -11.18
N SER A 35 20.71 9.09 -10.35
CA SER A 35 21.42 8.30 -9.33
C SER A 35 20.51 7.75 -8.23
N VAL A 36 19.39 8.39 -7.94
CA VAL A 36 18.37 7.94 -6.98
C VAL A 36 17.49 6.87 -7.60
N LEU A 37 17.14 7.03 -8.88
CA LEU A 37 16.27 6.11 -9.63
C LEU A 37 16.97 4.82 -10.04
N ALA A 38 18.30 4.84 -10.15
CA ALA A 38 19.08 3.70 -10.65
C ALA A 38 18.75 2.39 -9.92
N GLY A 39 18.38 1.36 -10.68
CA GLY A 39 18.03 0.04 -10.16
C GLY A 39 16.65 -0.05 -9.49
N THR A 40 15.83 0.98 -9.57
CA THR A 40 14.46 0.93 -9.06
C THR A 40 13.61 -0.04 -9.89
N ASP A 41 13.06 -1.03 -9.21
CA ASP A 41 12.07 -1.99 -9.73
C ASP A 41 11.27 -2.49 -8.53
N LEU A 42 10.13 -1.86 -8.24
CA LEU A 42 9.28 -2.20 -7.11
C LEU A 42 7.82 -2.37 -7.54
N VAL A 43 7.03 -3.04 -6.71
CA VAL A 43 5.58 -3.13 -6.89
C VAL A 43 4.89 -2.77 -5.58
N VAL A 44 3.95 -1.84 -5.64
CA VAL A 44 3.04 -1.55 -4.53
C VAL A 44 1.82 -2.46 -4.65
N VAL A 45 1.52 -3.20 -3.61
CA VAL A 45 0.31 -4.03 -3.46
C VAL A 45 -0.60 -3.30 -2.49
N ARG A 46 -1.65 -2.66 -3.02
CA ARG A 46 -2.62 -1.88 -2.26
C ARG A 46 -3.88 -2.69 -2.01
N GLU A 47 -4.34 -2.78 -0.78
CA GLU A 47 -5.67 -3.29 -0.44
C GLU A 47 -6.73 -2.31 -0.96
N LEU A 48 -7.85 -2.80 -1.54
CA LEU A 48 -8.82 -1.95 -2.24
C LEU A 48 -10.22 -1.88 -1.62
N LEU A 49 -10.63 -2.83 -0.77
CA LEU A 49 -12.02 -2.97 -0.34
C LEU A 49 -12.25 -2.66 1.16
N GLY A 50 -11.21 -2.26 1.88
CA GLY A 50 -11.26 -1.94 3.29
C GLY A 50 -10.88 -0.50 3.61
N GLY A 51 -10.67 -0.24 4.90
CA GLY A 51 -10.15 1.00 5.43
C GLY A 51 -11.14 2.17 5.40
N LEU A 52 -10.60 3.38 5.31
CA LEU A 52 -11.37 4.63 5.33
C LEU A 52 -12.32 4.81 4.15
N TYR A 53 -12.03 4.21 3.00
CA TYR A 53 -12.86 4.35 1.80
C TYR A 53 -14.24 3.69 1.95
N TYR A 54 -14.32 2.61 2.73
CA TYR A 54 -15.54 1.81 2.89
C TYR A 54 -16.08 1.79 4.33
N GLY A 55 -15.32 2.30 5.29
CA GLY A 55 -15.70 2.30 6.70
C GLY A 55 -16.97 3.09 6.99
N GLN A 56 -17.81 2.53 7.86
CA GLN A 56 -19.04 3.13 8.36
C GLN A 56 -19.05 3.03 9.89
N PRO A 57 -19.67 3.97 10.63
CA PRO A 57 -20.34 5.18 10.14
C PRO A 57 -19.36 6.26 9.66
N ARG A 58 -19.84 7.13 8.78
CA ARG A 58 -19.18 8.38 8.38
C ARG A 58 -20.20 9.50 8.29
N ALA A 59 -19.88 10.66 8.79
CA ALA A 59 -20.78 11.80 8.77
C ALA A 59 -20.02 13.13 8.80
N TRP A 60 -20.67 14.16 8.27
CA TRP A 60 -20.34 15.55 8.50
C TRP A 60 -21.57 16.27 9.02
N ASP A 61 -21.62 16.55 10.32
CA ASP A 61 -22.62 17.40 10.95
C ASP A 61 -22.21 18.87 10.77
N LYS A 62 -22.84 19.52 9.78
CA LYS A 62 -22.56 20.92 9.48
C LYS A 62 -23.04 21.87 10.57
N ALA A 63 -24.09 21.51 11.31
CA ALA A 63 -24.65 22.35 12.38
C ALA A 63 -23.79 22.32 13.62
N ALA A 64 -23.27 21.16 13.99
CA ALA A 64 -22.33 21.01 15.10
C ALA A 64 -20.89 21.40 14.72
N GLY A 65 -20.57 21.47 13.43
CA GLY A 65 -19.19 21.69 12.96
C GLY A 65 -18.28 20.48 13.17
N GLU A 66 -18.84 19.26 13.24
CA GLU A 66 -18.12 18.02 13.51
C GLU A 66 -18.18 17.06 12.33
N SER A 67 -17.11 16.30 12.16
CA SER A 67 -17.07 15.24 11.13
C SER A 67 -16.28 14.03 11.61
N HIS A 68 -16.66 12.84 11.14
CA HIS A 68 -15.91 11.61 11.42
C HIS A 68 -15.93 10.64 10.25
N ASN A 69 -14.88 9.83 10.15
CA ASN A 69 -14.79 8.69 9.25
C ASN A 69 -14.32 7.48 10.05
N THR A 70 -14.85 6.31 9.73
CA THR A 70 -14.45 5.05 10.33
C THR A 70 -13.42 4.35 9.44
N MET A 71 -12.29 3.97 10.02
CA MET A 71 -11.36 3.03 9.41
C MET A 71 -11.63 1.64 9.99
N ARG A 72 -11.83 0.64 9.12
CA ARG A 72 -12.09 -0.73 9.56
C ARG A 72 -11.35 -1.73 8.66
N TYR A 73 -10.69 -2.69 9.29
CA TYR A 73 -10.11 -3.87 8.66
C TYR A 73 -10.50 -5.14 9.41
N SER A 74 -10.74 -6.21 8.67
CA SER A 74 -10.88 -7.56 9.21
C SER A 74 -9.61 -8.37 8.93
N ARG A 75 -9.38 -9.41 9.74
CA ARG A 75 -8.31 -10.38 9.53
C ARG A 75 -8.34 -10.97 8.11
N ALA A 76 -9.53 -11.31 7.59
CA ALA A 76 -9.69 -11.92 6.26
C ALA A 76 -9.22 -10.98 5.14
N GLU A 77 -9.55 -9.68 5.23
CA GLU A 77 -9.13 -8.67 4.24
C GLU A 77 -7.61 -8.52 4.21
N VAL A 78 -6.98 -8.43 5.39
CA VAL A 78 -5.52 -8.32 5.47
C VAL A 78 -4.83 -9.61 5.00
N THR A 79 -5.33 -10.78 5.40
CA THR A 79 -4.75 -12.07 5.00
C THR A 79 -4.72 -12.24 3.49
N ARG A 80 -5.83 -11.94 2.79
CA ARG A 80 -5.91 -12.14 1.34
C ARG A 80 -4.94 -11.24 0.57
N VAL A 81 -4.83 -9.96 0.94
CA VAL A 81 -3.91 -9.04 0.25
C VAL A 81 -2.45 -9.33 0.61
N ALA A 82 -2.17 -9.72 1.85
CA ALA A 82 -0.83 -10.12 2.28
C ALA A 82 -0.33 -11.33 1.46
N ARG A 83 -1.15 -12.37 1.28
CA ARG A 83 -0.79 -13.52 0.45
C ARG A 83 -0.45 -13.14 -0.99
N VAL A 84 -1.16 -12.18 -1.58
CA VAL A 84 -0.81 -11.66 -2.91
C VAL A 84 0.60 -11.06 -2.90
N ALA A 85 0.91 -10.21 -1.90
CA ALA A 85 2.22 -9.57 -1.79
C ALA A 85 3.35 -10.58 -1.60
N PHE A 86 3.18 -11.57 -0.72
CA PHE A 86 4.20 -12.60 -0.47
C PHE A 86 4.39 -13.53 -1.68
N THR A 87 3.32 -13.97 -2.34
CA THR A 87 3.40 -14.77 -3.57
C THR A 87 4.12 -14.02 -4.68
N LEU A 88 3.83 -12.73 -4.83
CA LEU A 88 4.53 -11.87 -5.79
C LEU A 88 6.02 -11.73 -5.43
N ALA A 89 6.34 -11.53 -4.15
CA ALA A 89 7.73 -11.40 -3.69
C ALA A 89 8.55 -12.67 -3.94
N GLN A 90 7.96 -13.87 -3.83
CA GLN A 90 8.64 -15.14 -4.16
C GLN A 90 9.14 -15.20 -5.60
N GLN A 91 8.41 -14.55 -6.53
CA GLN A 91 8.77 -14.46 -7.94
C GLN A 91 9.72 -13.30 -8.27
N ARG A 92 10.09 -12.51 -7.25
CA ARG A 92 10.94 -11.32 -7.36
C ARG A 92 12.18 -11.46 -6.45
N ARG A 93 12.54 -10.40 -5.74
CA ARG A 93 13.74 -10.36 -4.87
C ARG A 93 13.49 -10.87 -3.45
N LYS A 94 12.34 -11.48 -3.20
CA LYS A 94 11.95 -12.11 -1.93
C LYS A 94 11.95 -11.16 -0.73
N ARG A 95 11.53 -9.91 -0.94
CA ARG A 95 11.45 -8.90 0.11
C ARG A 95 10.06 -8.24 0.10
N VAL A 96 9.42 -8.21 1.26
CA VAL A 96 8.16 -7.48 1.50
C VAL A 96 8.41 -6.42 2.56
N VAL A 97 8.04 -5.19 2.24
CA VAL A 97 7.92 -4.10 3.22
C VAL A 97 6.44 -3.87 3.47
N SER A 98 5.97 -4.18 4.67
CA SER A 98 4.60 -3.90 5.09
C SER A 98 4.53 -2.52 5.72
N VAL A 99 3.69 -1.66 5.15
CA VAL A 99 3.56 -0.26 5.55
C VAL A 99 2.32 -0.06 6.40
N ASP A 100 2.49 0.53 7.56
CA ASP A 100 1.43 0.74 8.55
C ASP A 100 1.63 2.01 9.39
N LYS A 101 0.73 2.26 10.34
CA LYS A 101 0.86 3.29 11.38
C LYS A 101 0.53 2.69 12.77
N ALA A 102 1.11 1.53 13.08
CA ALA A 102 0.80 0.75 14.28
C ALA A 102 1.16 1.43 15.61
N ASN A 103 1.95 2.50 15.56
CA ASN A 103 2.22 3.34 16.74
C ASN A 103 1.05 4.27 17.12
N VAL A 104 0.01 4.37 16.26
CA VAL A 104 -1.14 5.27 16.46
C VAL A 104 -2.48 4.54 16.30
N LEU A 105 -2.57 3.60 15.31
CA LEU A 105 -3.83 3.03 14.85
C LEU A 105 -3.97 1.56 15.24
N GLU A 106 -5.06 1.19 15.91
CA GLU A 106 -5.41 -0.20 16.23
C GLU A 106 -5.62 -1.05 14.97
N THR A 107 -6.17 -0.46 13.91
CA THR A 107 -6.30 -1.14 12.61
C THR A 107 -4.95 -1.52 12.01
N SER A 108 -3.94 -0.67 12.19
CA SER A 108 -2.56 -0.96 11.78
C SER A 108 -1.86 -1.96 12.70
N GLN A 109 -2.24 -2.04 13.98
CA GLN A 109 -1.76 -3.10 14.89
C GLN A 109 -2.31 -4.47 14.45
N LEU A 110 -3.61 -4.54 14.12
CA LEU A 110 -4.22 -5.74 13.54
C LEU A 110 -3.53 -6.11 12.21
N TRP A 111 -3.31 -5.12 11.34
CA TRP A 111 -2.61 -5.30 10.06
C TRP A 111 -1.27 -5.97 10.27
N ARG A 112 -0.42 -5.39 11.12
CA ARG A 112 0.93 -5.91 11.42
C ARG A 112 0.89 -7.32 12.00
N ALA A 113 -0.03 -7.60 12.93
CA ALA A 113 -0.19 -8.93 13.52
C ALA A 113 -0.54 -9.98 12.46
N VAL A 114 -1.51 -9.69 11.59
CA VAL A 114 -1.94 -10.62 10.53
C VAL A 114 -0.86 -10.81 9.46
N VAL A 115 -0.17 -9.76 9.07
CA VAL A 115 0.93 -9.86 8.10
C VAL A 115 2.07 -10.73 8.65
N ASN A 116 2.40 -10.61 9.94
CA ASN A 116 3.37 -11.47 10.61
C ASN A 116 2.95 -12.96 10.63
N GLU A 117 1.65 -13.23 10.77
CA GLU A 117 1.13 -14.60 10.71
C GLU A 117 1.26 -15.17 9.29
N VAL A 118 0.85 -14.40 8.27
CA VAL A 118 0.97 -14.81 6.86
C VAL A 118 2.43 -15.02 6.46
N ALA A 119 3.37 -14.21 6.95
CA ALA A 119 4.79 -14.35 6.67
C ALA A 119 5.35 -15.73 7.03
N ARG A 120 4.78 -16.41 8.03
CA ARG A 120 5.20 -17.77 8.42
C ARG A 120 4.91 -18.82 7.34
N GLU A 121 3.93 -18.54 6.45
CA GLU A 121 3.62 -19.38 5.29
C GLU A 121 4.68 -19.24 4.18
N TYR A 122 5.55 -18.20 4.25
CA TYR A 122 6.54 -17.82 3.23
C TYR A 122 7.95 -17.66 3.84
N PRO A 123 8.56 -18.72 4.37
CA PRO A 123 9.81 -18.63 5.14
C PRO A 123 11.01 -18.16 4.31
N ASP A 124 10.91 -18.19 2.99
CA ASP A 124 11.93 -17.73 2.05
C ASP A 124 11.80 -16.24 1.68
N VAL A 125 10.78 -15.54 2.19
CA VAL A 125 10.54 -14.11 1.94
C VAL A 125 10.86 -13.30 3.19
N GLN A 126 11.75 -12.32 3.05
CA GLN A 126 12.08 -11.39 4.12
C GLN A 126 10.94 -10.36 4.30
N LEU A 127 10.39 -10.28 5.52
CA LEU A 127 9.42 -9.25 5.92
C LEU A 127 10.09 -8.18 6.76
N THR A 128 9.81 -6.92 6.44
CA THR A 128 10.08 -5.77 7.31
C THR A 128 8.83 -4.90 7.44
N HIS A 129 8.71 -4.17 8.55
CA HIS A 129 7.62 -3.21 8.76
C HIS A 129 8.19 -1.80 8.78
N GLU A 130 7.54 -0.90 8.06
CA GLU A 130 7.87 0.53 8.09
C GLU A 130 6.62 1.35 8.40
N TYR A 131 6.78 2.43 9.17
CA TYR A 131 5.71 3.40 9.31
C TYR A 131 5.55 4.18 8.01
N VAL A 132 4.32 4.54 7.71
CA VAL A 132 3.95 5.18 6.44
C VAL A 132 4.76 6.46 6.14
N ASP A 133 5.03 7.27 7.14
CA ASP A 133 5.86 8.49 7.03
C ASP A 133 7.33 8.17 6.71
N ALA A 134 7.92 7.21 7.41
CA ALA A 134 9.29 6.78 7.15
C ALA A 134 9.44 6.13 5.76
N CYS A 135 8.47 5.29 5.39
CA CYS A 135 8.43 4.68 4.05
C CYS A 135 8.34 5.76 2.95
N ALA A 136 7.57 6.86 3.19
CA ALA A 136 7.49 7.99 2.27
C ALA A 136 8.83 8.60 1.96
N MET A 137 9.52 8.95 3.01
CA MET A 137 10.86 9.55 2.89
C MET A 137 11.79 8.60 2.15
N LYS A 138 11.79 7.31 2.52
CA LYS A 138 12.70 6.32 1.94
C LYS A 138 12.43 6.08 0.45
N LEU A 139 11.16 6.07 0.02
CA LEU A 139 10.80 5.99 -1.40
C LEU A 139 11.35 7.17 -2.21
N ALA A 140 11.45 8.36 -1.61
CA ALA A 140 11.97 9.54 -2.28
C ALA A 140 13.52 9.53 -2.45
N TYR A 141 14.27 8.92 -1.53
CA TYR A 141 15.74 8.96 -1.62
C TYR A 141 16.40 7.60 -1.90
N ALA A 142 15.70 6.47 -1.71
CA ALA A 142 16.25 5.13 -1.91
C ALA A 142 15.19 4.13 -2.45
N PRO A 143 14.45 4.46 -3.56
CA PRO A 143 13.37 3.59 -4.08
C PRO A 143 13.88 2.19 -4.49
N ALA A 144 15.11 2.06 -4.94
CA ALA A 144 15.72 0.78 -5.31
C ALA A 144 15.85 -0.21 -4.15
N SER A 145 15.74 0.25 -2.89
CA SER A 145 15.75 -0.62 -1.70
C SER A 145 14.49 -1.43 -1.53
N PHE A 146 13.37 -1.03 -2.17
CA PHE A 146 12.09 -1.72 -2.11
C PHE A 146 11.95 -2.76 -3.22
N ASP A 147 11.26 -3.85 -2.93
CA ASP A 147 10.86 -4.89 -3.89
C ASP A 147 9.34 -4.97 -3.99
N VAL A 148 8.67 -5.49 -2.96
CA VAL A 148 7.22 -5.47 -2.83
C VAL A 148 6.85 -4.63 -1.62
N VAL A 149 5.99 -3.62 -1.84
CA VAL A 149 5.47 -2.74 -0.79
C VAL A 149 4.00 -3.08 -0.57
N LEU A 150 3.67 -3.65 0.59
CA LEU A 150 2.31 -4.01 0.98
C LEU A 150 1.68 -2.89 1.80
N THR A 151 0.54 -2.37 1.36
CA THR A 151 -0.13 -1.24 2.01
C THR A 151 -1.62 -1.45 2.19
N GLU A 152 -2.19 -0.81 3.23
CA GLU A 152 -3.61 -0.57 3.32
C GLU A 152 -4.10 0.40 2.24
N ASN A 153 -5.43 0.56 2.13
CA ASN A 153 -6.08 1.30 1.06
C ASN A 153 -5.63 2.77 0.97
N LEU A 154 -5.77 3.53 2.06
CA LEU A 154 -5.44 4.96 2.06
C LEU A 154 -3.93 5.20 1.85
N PHE A 155 -3.07 4.46 2.56
CA PHE A 155 -1.64 4.66 2.44
C PHE A 155 -1.11 4.26 1.06
N GLY A 156 -1.70 3.23 0.44
CA GLY A 156 -1.38 2.83 -0.92
C GLY A 156 -1.82 3.85 -1.96
N ASP A 157 -2.90 4.57 -1.73
CA ASP A 157 -3.40 5.62 -2.60
C ASP A 157 -2.44 6.81 -2.64
N ILE A 158 -2.19 7.42 -1.50
CA ILE A 158 -1.29 8.56 -1.34
C ILE A 158 0.10 8.31 -1.95
N ARG A 159 0.56 7.04 -1.95
CA ARG A 159 1.90 6.64 -2.39
C ARG A 159 2.01 6.39 -3.88
N SER A 160 0.95 6.14 -4.56
CA SER A 160 1.00 5.59 -5.91
C SER A 160 0.24 6.41 -6.96
N GLU A 161 -0.45 7.48 -6.58
CA GLU A 161 -1.23 8.31 -7.50
C GLU A 161 -0.46 9.45 -8.17
N GLU A 162 0.72 9.80 -7.69
CA GLU A 162 1.45 10.97 -8.21
C GLU A 162 1.90 10.87 -9.67
N HIS A 163 1.72 9.72 -10.35
CA HIS A 163 2.21 9.54 -11.71
C HIS A 163 1.18 9.08 -12.75
N THR A 164 -0.09 8.95 -12.42
CA THR A 164 -1.11 8.45 -13.37
C THR A 164 -2.23 9.43 -13.69
N SER A 165 -2.24 10.62 -13.13
CA SER A 165 -3.30 11.61 -13.36
C SER A 165 -2.98 12.63 -14.46
N GLU A 166 -1.80 12.55 -15.12
CA GLU A 166 -1.39 13.50 -16.17
C GLU A 166 -0.83 12.80 -17.44
N LEU A 167 -1.53 11.76 -17.90
CA LEU A 167 -1.33 11.25 -19.28
C LEU A 167 -2.67 11.14 -19.98
#